data_40fe57e13f417dd3a9e903f059100b8e
#
_entry.id   40fe57e13f417dd3a9e903f059100b8e
#
_cell.length_a   1.000
_cell.length_b   1.000
_cell.length_c   1.000
_cell.angle_alpha   90.00
_cell.angle_beta   90.00
_cell.angle_gamma   90.00
#
_symmetry.space_group_name_H-M   'P 1'
#
loop_
_entity.id
_entity.type
_entity.pdbx_description
1 polymer ?
#
loop_
_entity_poly.entity_id
_entity_poly.type
_entity_poly.pdbx_seq_one_letter_code
_entity_poly.pdbx_strand_id
1 'polypeptide(L)'
;MFFYKAIQHLFTLIMLFLLTCCTLSSKEKDLKQTAESFAFNLYSWQLDHAINQCTPSSKKAIQFLASNLSEQDVALIQAQEAYPEVEVSFDKPQKEDTLVTIYIKVQGALLMKQLGKPLQPTDNAYFSVNMIYKYNEWKADVLSIKEYANKPKEIK
;
A
#
# COMPACT_ATOMS: atom_id res chain seq x y z
N MET A 1 4.85 54.93 -0.06
CA MET A 1 4.04 54.14 0.88
C MET A 1 3.15 53.05 0.18
N PHE A 2 2.63 53.33 -0.99
CA PHE A 2 1.82 52.36 -1.78
C PHE A 2 2.60 51.18 -2.34
N PHE A 3 3.82 51.37 -2.80
CA PHE A 3 4.67 50.31 -3.38
C PHE A 3 5.05 49.21 -2.35
N TYR A 4 5.27 49.58 -1.12
CA TYR A 4 5.66 48.64 -0.07
C TYR A 4 4.52 47.65 0.29
N LYS A 5 3.28 48.15 0.31
CA LYS A 5 2.09 47.31 0.55
C LYS A 5 1.83 46.33 -0.59
N ALA A 6 2.04 46.77 -1.88
CA ALA A 6 1.87 45.89 -3.03
C ALA A 6 2.89 44.74 -3.06
N ILE A 7 4.14 44.99 -2.68
CA ILE A 7 5.20 43.96 -2.58
C ILE A 7 4.89 42.99 -1.46
N GLN A 8 4.38 43.47 -0.33
CA GLN A 8 4.04 42.63 0.82
C GLN A 8 2.85 41.70 0.53
N HIS A 9 1.84 42.17 -0.22
CA HIS A 9 0.72 41.32 -0.66
C HIS A 9 1.16 40.30 -1.72
N LEU A 10 2.07 40.65 -2.62
CA LEU A 10 2.62 39.72 -3.63
C LEU A 10 3.43 38.62 -2.94
N PHE A 11 4.23 38.97 -1.92
CA PHE A 11 5.03 37.98 -1.17
C PHE A 11 4.17 37.03 -0.37
N THR A 12 3.08 37.52 0.27
CA THR A 12 2.10 36.67 0.97
C THR A 12 1.36 35.73 0.02
N LEU A 13 1.02 36.19 -1.18
CA LEU A 13 0.33 35.39 -2.19
C LEU A 13 1.24 34.25 -2.71
N ILE A 14 2.52 34.54 -2.94
CA ILE A 14 3.52 33.55 -3.37
C ILE A 14 3.76 32.51 -2.26
N MET A 15 3.85 32.92 -1.00
CA MET A 15 4.00 32.01 0.14
C MET A 15 2.78 31.09 0.31
N LEU A 16 1.56 31.61 0.09
CA LEU A 16 0.34 30.77 0.12
C LEU A 16 0.32 29.74 -1.01
N PHE A 17 0.81 30.09 -2.18
CA PHE A 17 0.88 29.18 -3.35
C PHE A 17 1.92 28.05 -3.15
N LEU A 18 3.04 28.34 -2.49
CA LEU A 18 4.08 27.35 -2.20
C LEU A 18 3.60 26.32 -1.16
N LEU A 19 2.79 26.73 -0.18
CA LEU A 19 2.23 25.84 0.83
C LEU A 19 1.19 24.86 0.26
N THR A 20 0.41 25.25 -0.76
CA THR A 20 -0.56 24.36 -1.41
C THR A 20 0.09 23.33 -2.33
N CYS A 21 1.22 23.61 -2.96
CA CYS A 21 1.97 22.62 -3.76
C CYS A 21 2.60 21.52 -2.89
N CYS A 22 3.10 21.86 -1.69
CA CYS A 22 3.73 20.88 -0.79
C CYS A 22 2.73 19.84 -0.23
N THR A 23 1.47 20.21 0.02
CA THR A 23 0.49 19.30 0.60
C THR A 23 0.01 18.22 -0.38
N LEU A 24 -0.04 18.51 -1.67
CA LEU A 24 -0.44 17.52 -2.69
C LEU A 24 0.65 16.45 -2.88
N SER A 25 1.93 16.87 -2.86
CA SER A 25 3.05 15.94 -2.95
C SER A 25 3.21 15.06 -1.71
N SER A 26 2.77 15.52 -0.52
CA SER A 26 2.84 14.72 0.69
C SER A 26 1.82 13.58 0.68
N LYS A 27 0.56 13.82 0.33
CA LYS A 27 -0.50 12.80 0.31
C LYS A 27 -0.19 11.66 -0.67
N GLU A 28 0.34 11.97 -1.86
CA GLU A 28 0.77 10.97 -2.85
C GLU A 28 1.99 10.19 -2.37
N LYS A 29 2.97 10.87 -1.77
CA LYS A 29 4.15 10.25 -1.18
C LYS A 29 3.78 9.32 -0.03
N ASP A 30 2.88 9.76 0.84
CA ASP A 30 2.38 8.97 1.97
C ASP A 30 1.61 7.73 1.49
N LEU A 31 0.78 7.87 0.43
CA LEU A 31 0.12 6.74 -0.22
C LEU A 31 1.13 5.71 -0.72
N LYS A 32 2.12 6.16 -1.49
CA LYS A 32 3.16 5.30 -2.05
C LYS A 32 3.89 4.55 -0.94
N GLN A 33 4.40 5.26 0.05
CA GLN A 33 5.13 4.67 1.16
C GLN A 33 4.30 3.66 1.95
N THR A 34 3.04 4.00 2.26
CA THR A 34 2.14 3.09 3.00
C THR A 34 1.81 1.86 2.16
N ALA A 35 1.54 2.02 0.87
CA ALA A 35 1.21 0.94 -0.04
C ALA A 35 2.37 -0.03 -0.24
N GLU A 36 3.58 0.48 -0.48
CA GLU A 36 4.80 -0.33 -0.62
C GLU A 36 5.10 -1.10 0.67
N SER A 37 5.05 -0.42 1.81
CA SER A 37 5.28 -1.04 3.12
C SER A 37 4.23 -2.08 3.47
N PHE A 38 2.94 -1.80 3.21
CA PHE A 38 1.86 -2.77 3.41
C PHE A 38 2.04 -4.01 2.54
N ALA A 39 2.27 -3.82 1.24
CA ALA A 39 2.42 -4.93 0.31
C ALA A 39 3.65 -5.78 0.66
N PHE A 40 4.79 -5.15 0.97
CA PHE A 40 5.97 -5.86 1.43
C PHE A 40 5.69 -6.68 2.69
N ASN A 41 5.11 -6.07 3.73
CA ASN A 41 4.82 -6.75 4.99
C ASN A 41 3.85 -7.93 4.80
N LEU A 42 2.80 -7.75 3.97
CA LEU A 42 1.81 -8.78 3.71
C LEU A 42 2.43 -9.99 3.00
N TYR A 43 3.16 -9.75 1.91
CA TYR A 43 3.70 -10.83 1.08
C TYR A 43 5.03 -11.43 1.59
N SER A 44 5.68 -10.75 2.53
CA SER A 44 6.81 -11.29 3.32
C SER A 44 6.36 -11.98 4.61
N TRP A 45 5.05 -12.17 4.80
CA TRP A 45 4.46 -12.78 5.99
C TRP A 45 4.77 -12.06 7.32
N GLN A 46 5.11 -10.76 7.26
CA GLN A 46 5.29 -9.90 8.42
C GLN A 46 3.93 -9.33 8.87
N LEU A 47 3.03 -10.22 9.24
CA LEU A 47 1.61 -9.90 9.44
C LEU A 47 1.38 -8.94 10.61
N ASP A 48 2.24 -8.94 11.62
CA ASP A 48 2.21 -7.98 12.74
C ASP A 48 2.42 -6.54 12.28
N HIS A 49 3.25 -6.33 11.25
CA HIS A 49 3.45 -5.03 10.65
C HIS A 49 2.33 -4.68 9.68
N ALA A 50 1.89 -5.62 8.84
CA ALA A 50 0.80 -5.43 7.89
C ALA A 50 -0.52 -5.02 8.58
N ILE A 51 -0.85 -5.63 9.73
CA ILE A 51 -2.10 -5.36 10.47
C ILE A 51 -2.22 -3.90 10.93
N ASN A 52 -1.09 -3.22 11.19
CA ASN A 52 -1.07 -1.82 11.60
C ASN A 52 -1.35 -0.86 10.43
N GLN A 53 -1.19 -1.34 9.20
CA GLN A 53 -1.40 -0.59 7.96
C GLN A 53 -2.78 -0.83 7.34
N CYS A 54 -3.62 -1.65 7.99
CA CYS A 54 -4.95 -2.01 7.51
C CYS A 54 -6.07 -1.21 8.14
N THR A 55 -7.20 -1.19 7.46
CA THR A 55 -8.46 -0.71 8.03
C THR A 55 -8.87 -1.58 9.23
N PRO A 56 -9.63 -1.05 10.20
CA PRO A 56 -10.11 -1.83 11.34
C PRO A 56 -10.89 -3.10 10.93
N SER A 57 -11.67 -3.03 9.85
CA SER A 57 -12.42 -4.18 9.30
C SER A 57 -11.49 -5.27 8.75
N SER A 58 -10.34 -4.90 8.20
CA SER A 58 -9.37 -5.81 7.59
C SER A 58 -8.46 -6.51 8.60
N LYS A 59 -8.34 -6.00 9.83
CA LYS A 59 -7.48 -6.60 10.87
C LYS A 59 -7.85 -8.05 11.16
N LYS A 60 -9.15 -8.34 11.25
CA LYS A 60 -9.64 -9.71 11.48
C LYS A 60 -9.27 -10.65 10.34
N ALA A 61 -9.25 -10.16 9.09
CA ALA A 61 -8.86 -10.98 7.95
C ALA A 61 -7.37 -11.37 8.02
N ILE A 62 -6.49 -10.44 8.42
CA ILE A 62 -5.06 -10.76 8.63
C ILE A 62 -4.87 -11.73 9.82
N GLN A 63 -5.57 -11.52 10.92
CA GLN A 63 -5.52 -12.44 12.06
C GLN A 63 -5.99 -13.84 11.68
N PHE A 64 -7.06 -13.92 10.87
CA PHE A 64 -7.56 -15.16 10.34
C PHE A 64 -6.55 -15.84 9.40
N LEU A 65 -5.90 -15.07 8.52
CA LEU A 65 -4.82 -15.58 7.68
C LEU A 65 -3.68 -16.16 8.53
N ALA A 66 -3.23 -15.43 9.56
CA ALA A 66 -2.19 -15.89 10.48
C ALA A 66 -2.57 -17.20 11.20
N SER A 67 -3.82 -17.34 11.63
CA SER A 67 -4.30 -18.55 12.34
C SER A 67 -4.43 -19.79 11.45
N ASN A 68 -4.33 -19.63 10.12
CA ASN A 68 -4.36 -20.73 9.16
C ASN A 68 -2.96 -21.19 8.70
N LEU A 69 -1.90 -20.58 9.22
CA LEU A 69 -0.54 -21.06 8.98
C LEU A 69 -0.26 -22.32 9.77
N SER A 70 0.21 -23.36 9.11
CA SER A 70 0.69 -24.58 9.75
C SER A 70 2.15 -24.41 10.21
N GLU A 71 2.63 -25.31 11.07
CA GLU A 71 4.06 -25.34 11.45
C GLU A 71 4.98 -25.50 10.21
N GLN A 72 4.53 -26.25 9.22
CA GLN A 72 5.24 -26.42 7.96
C GLN A 72 5.34 -25.12 7.18
N ASP A 73 4.27 -24.30 7.14
CA ASP A 73 4.26 -23.00 6.51
C ASP A 73 5.22 -22.04 7.20
N VAL A 74 5.23 -22.02 8.53
CA VAL A 74 6.16 -21.20 9.31
C VAL A 74 7.60 -21.61 9.02
N ALA A 75 7.89 -22.92 8.94
CA ALA A 75 9.23 -23.40 8.58
C ALA A 75 9.63 -22.98 7.16
N LEU A 76 8.71 -23.03 6.19
CA LEU A 76 8.96 -22.54 4.83
C LEU A 76 9.26 -21.03 4.78
N ILE A 77 8.49 -20.22 5.52
CA ILE A 77 8.72 -18.77 5.61
C ILE A 77 10.11 -18.49 6.21
N GLN A 78 10.48 -19.20 7.27
CA GLN A 78 11.78 -19.02 7.91
C GLN A 78 12.96 -19.51 7.07
N ALA A 79 12.73 -20.47 6.18
CA ALA A 79 13.74 -21.02 5.28
C ALA A 79 13.96 -20.18 4.01
N GLN A 80 13.16 -19.12 3.78
CA GLN A 80 13.38 -18.23 2.64
C GLN A 80 14.74 -17.52 2.75
N GLU A 81 15.56 -17.64 1.73
CA GLU A 81 16.87 -16.97 1.66
C GLU A 81 16.75 -15.46 1.37
N ALA A 82 15.65 -15.06 0.70
CA ALA A 82 15.39 -13.68 0.35
C ALA A 82 13.91 -13.33 0.51
N TYR A 83 13.65 -12.08 0.84
CA TYR A 83 12.27 -11.55 0.80
C TYR A 83 11.76 -11.43 -0.63
N PRO A 84 10.44 -11.51 -0.85
CA PRO A 84 9.86 -11.26 -2.17
C PRO A 84 10.11 -9.82 -2.62
N GLU A 85 10.27 -9.65 -3.93
CA GLU A 85 10.28 -8.32 -4.54
C GLU A 85 8.83 -7.86 -4.74
N VAL A 86 8.56 -6.61 -4.35
CA VAL A 86 7.23 -6.02 -4.42
C VAL A 86 7.28 -4.71 -5.18
N GLU A 87 6.52 -4.62 -6.26
CA GLU A 87 6.34 -3.40 -7.04
C GLU A 87 4.89 -2.91 -6.88
N VAL A 88 4.71 -1.63 -6.56
CA VAL A 88 3.40 -1.02 -6.40
C VAL A 88 3.21 0.08 -7.44
N SER A 89 2.07 0.07 -8.10
CA SER A 89 1.64 1.12 -9.03
C SER A 89 0.20 1.56 -8.74
N PHE A 90 -0.12 2.79 -9.06
CA PHE A 90 -1.45 3.38 -8.93
C PHE A 90 -1.56 4.61 -9.81
N ASP A 91 -2.79 5.02 -10.11
CA ASP A 91 -3.04 6.30 -10.76
C ASP A 91 -2.88 7.43 -9.75
N LYS A 92 -2.30 8.55 -10.20
CA LYS A 92 -2.06 9.70 -9.33
C LYS A 92 -3.36 10.17 -8.66
N PRO A 93 -3.44 10.14 -7.32
CA PRO A 93 -4.64 10.56 -6.62
C PRO A 93 -4.86 12.06 -6.77
N GLN A 94 -6.12 12.46 -6.90
CA GLN A 94 -6.51 13.85 -6.80
C GLN A 94 -6.61 14.27 -5.33
N LYS A 95 -6.66 15.58 -5.07
CA LYS A 95 -6.68 16.12 -3.71
C LYS A 95 -7.87 15.58 -2.87
N GLU A 96 -9.00 15.42 -3.52
CA GLU A 96 -10.27 15.00 -2.91
C GLU A 96 -10.38 13.48 -2.73
N ASP A 97 -9.50 12.70 -3.37
CA ASP A 97 -9.60 11.25 -3.36
C ASP A 97 -9.35 10.68 -1.96
N THR A 98 -10.30 9.92 -1.47
CA THR A 98 -10.22 9.18 -0.22
C THR A 98 -10.14 7.67 -0.43
N LEU A 99 -10.20 7.23 -1.67
CA LEU A 99 -10.07 5.83 -2.08
C LEU A 99 -9.22 5.77 -3.35
N VAL A 100 -8.17 4.95 -3.33
CA VAL A 100 -7.29 4.70 -4.46
C VAL A 100 -7.06 3.20 -4.57
N THR A 101 -7.24 2.65 -5.77
CA THR A 101 -6.86 1.26 -6.04
C THR A 101 -5.37 1.23 -6.39
N ILE A 102 -4.60 0.44 -5.67
CA ILE A 102 -3.21 0.15 -6.00
C ILE A 102 -3.12 -1.22 -6.66
N TYR A 103 -2.15 -1.38 -7.55
CA TYR A 103 -1.81 -2.64 -8.20
C TYR A 103 -0.44 -3.09 -7.71
N ILE A 104 -0.35 -4.36 -7.35
CA ILE A 104 0.83 -4.95 -6.72
C ILE A 104 1.31 -6.09 -7.61
N LYS A 105 2.59 -6.06 -7.99
CA LYS A 105 3.31 -7.20 -8.55
C LYS A 105 4.21 -7.76 -7.47
N VAL A 106 4.16 -9.06 -7.28
CA VAL A 106 4.98 -9.77 -6.29
C VAL A 106 5.79 -10.84 -7.01
N GLN A 107 7.08 -10.91 -6.74
CA GLN A 107 8.00 -11.91 -7.30
C GLN A 107 8.68 -12.70 -6.18
N GLY A 108 8.81 -14.02 -6.37
CA GLY A 108 9.49 -14.89 -5.40
C GLY A 108 8.77 -15.06 -4.06
N ALA A 109 7.44 -14.89 -4.04
CA ALA A 109 6.66 -15.01 -2.81
C ALA A 109 6.19 -16.44 -2.54
N LEU A 110 5.95 -16.73 -1.26
CA LEU A 110 5.14 -17.85 -0.82
C LEU A 110 3.69 -17.41 -0.70
N LEU A 111 2.76 -18.06 -1.39
CA LEU A 111 1.35 -17.68 -1.39
C LEU A 111 0.47 -18.83 -0.88
N MET A 112 -0.52 -18.48 -0.06
CA MET A 112 -1.61 -19.38 0.29
C MET A 112 -2.67 -19.34 -0.80
N LYS A 113 -2.55 -20.21 -1.81
CA LYS A 113 -3.47 -20.27 -2.96
C LYS A 113 -4.89 -20.69 -2.57
N GLN A 114 -5.00 -21.44 -1.52
CA GLN A 114 -6.28 -21.89 -0.94
C GLN A 114 -6.14 -21.95 0.58
N LEU A 115 -7.14 -21.46 1.28
CA LEU A 115 -7.17 -21.43 2.72
C LEU A 115 -6.97 -22.84 3.31
N GLY A 116 -6.08 -22.96 4.29
CA GLY A 116 -5.73 -24.23 4.94
C GLY A 116 -4.94 -25.21 4.07
N LYS A 117 -4.45 -24.77 2.90
CA LYS A 117 -3.47 -25.52 2.10
C LYS A 117 -2.08 -24.94 2.31
N PRO A 118 -1.03 -25.79 2.18
CA PRO A 118 0.35 -25.33 2.33
C PRO A 118 0.69 -24.18 1.41
N LEU A 119 1.57 -23.32 1.89
CA LEU A 119 2.15 -22.22 1.10
C LEU A 119 2.87 -22.78 -0.13
N GLN A 120 2.74 -22.08 -1.23
CA GLN A 120 3.35 -22.46 -2.50
C GLN A 120 4.23 -21.33 -3.01
N PRO A 121 5.46 -21.61 -3.50
CA PRO A 121 6.31 -20.63 -4.13
C PRO A 121 5.65 -20.15 -5.44
N THR A 122 5.80 -18.88 -5.73
CA THR A 122 5.23 -18.23 -6.91
C THR A 122 6.26 -17.31 -7.53
N ASP A 123 6.57 -17.49 -8.81
CA ASP A 123 7.53 -16.64 -9.52
C ASP A 123 7.00 -15.22 -9.69
N ASN A 124 5.73 -15.10 -10.10
CA ASN A 124 5.05 -13.82 -10.26
C ASN A 124 3.58 -13.96 -9.86
N ALA A 125 3.07 -12.97 -9.16
CA ALA A 125 1.65 -12.82 -8.88
C ALA A 125 1.25 -11.34 -8.96
N TYR A 126 0.00 -11.09 -9.32
CA TYR A 126 -0.55 -9.75 -9.51
C TYR A 126 -1.81 -9.58 -8.69
N PHE A 127 -1.87 -8.49 -7.95
CA PHE A 127 -3.00 -8.18 -7.08
C PHE A 127 -3.43 -6.73 -7.25
N SER A 128 -4.65 -6.43 -6.83
CA SER A 128 -5.06 -5.07 -6.51
C SER A 128 -5.64 -5.01 -5.11
N VAL A 129 -5.52 -3.85 -4.48
CA VAL A 129 -6.11 -3.57 -3.18
C VAL A 129 -6.52 -2.09 -3.11
N ASN A 130 -7.62 -1.81 -2.42
CA ASN A 130 -8.05 -0.44 -2.18
C ASN A 130 -7.31 0.14 -0.97
N MET A 131 -6.75 1.33 -1.17
CA MET A 131 -6.22 2.16 -0.09
C MET A 131 -7.27 3.21 0.27
N ILE A 132 -7.59 3.32 1.55
CA ILE A 132 -8.59 4.25 2.09
C ILE A 132 -7.88 5.33 2.91
N TYR A 133 -8.12 6.61 2.56
CA TYR A 133 -7.60 7.74 3.31
C TYR A 133 -8.61 8.20 4.36
N LYS A 134 -8.26 8.05 5.62
CA LYS A 134 -9.10 8.45 6.74
C LYS A 134 -8.23 8.87 7.94
N TYR A 135 -8.66 9.91 8.65
CA TYR A 135 -7.93 10.45 9.82
C TYR A 135 -6.47 10.82 9.50
N ASN A 136 -6.23 11.40 8.31
CA ASN A 136 -4.92 11.79 7.79
C ASN A 136 -3.95 10.61 7.54
N GLU A 137 -4.46 9.40 7.37
CA GLU A 137 -3.67 8.21 7.11
C GLU A 137 -4.26 7.38 5.97
N TRP A 138 -3.39 6.76 5.17
CA TRP A 138 -3.76 5.71 4.23
C TRP A 138 -3.78 4.36 4.93
N LYS A 139 -4.82 3.58 4.70
CA LYS A 139 -4.98 2.21 5.23
C LYS A 139 -5.42 1.27 4.12
N ALA A 140 -4.86 0.07 4.08
CA ALA A 140 -5.24 -0.95 3.13
C ALA A 140 -6.54 -1.64 3.53
N ASP A 141 -7.44 -1.81 2.58
CA ASP A 141 -8.62 -2.65 2.73
C ASP A 141 -8.35 -4.06 2.20
N VAL A 142 -7.88 -4.94 3.07
CA VAL A 142 -7.51 -6.34 2.73
C VAL A 142 -8.68 -7.11 2.14
N LEU A 143 -9.92 -6.77 2.53
CA LEU A 143 -11.12 -7.43 2.00
C LEU A 143 -11.38 -7.09 0.52
N SER A 144 -10.73 -6.06 -0.01
CA SER A 144 -10.81 -5.67 -1.42
C SER A 144 -9.75 -6.34 -2.30
N ILE A 145 -8.84 -7.14 -1.74
CA ILE A 145 -7.76 -7.78 -2.51
C ILE A 145 -8.35 -8.69 -3.60
N LYS A 146 -7.85 -8.48 -4.82
CA LYS A 146 -8.18 -9.32 -5.98
C LYS A 146 -6.88 -9.81 -6.61
N GLU A 147 -6.81 -11.11 -6.90
CA GLU A 147 -5.72 -11.71 -7.68
C GLU A 147 -6.07 -11.69 -9.17
N TYR A 148 -5.06 -11.46 -10.01
CA TYR A 148 -5.16 -11.47 -11.46
C TYR A 148 -4.29 -12.60 -12.04
N ALA A 149 -4.85 -13.37 -12.97
CA ALA A 149 -4.11 -14.44 -13.65
C ALA A 149 -2.95 -13.91 -14.51
N ASN A 150 -3.07 -12.68 -15.02
CA ASN A 150 -2.07 -12.04 -15.87
C ASN A 150 -1.83 -10.60 -15.38
N LYS A 151 -0.68 -10.03 -15.81
CA LYS A 151 -0.34 -8.63 -15.52
C LYS A 151 -1.47 -7.69 -15.95
N PRO A 152 -2.09 -6.94 -15.03
CA PRO A 152 -3.04 -5.89 -15.38
C PRO A 152 -2.38 -4.79 -16.21
N LYS A 153 -3.16 -4.11 -17.07
CA LYS A 153 -2.64 -3.02 -17.93
C LYS A 153 -2.11 -1.83 -17.14
N GLU A 154 -2.61 -1.65 -15.93
CA GLU A 154 -2.29 -0.59 -14.98
C GLU A 154 -0.90 -0.76 -14.36
N ILE A 155 -0.34 -1.96 -14.37
CA ILE A 155 1.05 -2.21 -13.92
C ILE A 155 1.97 -1.94 -15.11
N LYS A 156 2.68 -0.83 -15.08
CA LYS A 156 3.63 -0.40 -16.12
C LYS A 156 4.97 -1.10 -16.01
#